data_8c9a4edbe6968c18836656850174a1ac
#
_entry.id   8c9a4edbe6968c18836656850174a1ac
#
_cell.length_a   1.000
_cell.length_b   1.000
_cell.length_c   1.000
_cell.angle_alpha   90.00
_cell.angle_beta   90.00
_cell.angle_gamma   90.00
#
_symmetry.space_group_name_H-M   'P 1'
#
loop_
_entity.id
_entity.type
_entity.pdbx_description
1 polymer ?
#
loop_
_entity_poly.entity_id
_entity_poly.type
_entity_poly.pdbx_seq_one_letter_code
_entity_poly.pdbx_strand_id
1 'polypeptide(L)'
;MKRHTISQLLDTALVGQEVTVCGWVRTFRNDQFLSINDGSSLANLQLVVNREGTDEALLKRLTTGAAVRAVGTLVESQGKGQATEVEVVELEVLGDADPDVYPIQMKRHTMEFLREKAHLRFRTSTFNAVFRLRHGLQYAIHEYFDQAGFHMLHTPIITGSDAEGAGEMFQVTTLDLENVPKTEEGGVDHEVDFFGKPSN
;
A
#
# COMPACT_ATOMS: atom_id res chain seq x y z
N MET A 1 20.07 7.52 4.15
CA MET A 1 19.52 8.78 4.69
C MET A 1 18.29 8.45 5.52
N LYS A 2 18.18 8.96 6.75
CA LYS A 2 17.03 8.66 7.62
C LYS A 2 15.88 9.59 7.22
N ARG A 3 14.78 9.04 6.72
CA ARG A 3 13.55 9.81 6.42
C ARG A 3 12.60 9.79 7.61
N HIS A 4 11.80 10.83 7.75
CA HIS A 4 10.68 10.87 8.67
C HIS A 4 9.42 10.31 8.01
N THR A 5 8.56 9.67 8.80
CA THR A 5 7.21 9.31 8.35
C THR A 5 6.28 10.50 8.49
N ILE A 6 5.24 10.55 7.65
CA ILE A 6 4.23 11.62 7.75
C ILE A 6 3.57 11.60 9.12
N SER A 7 3.29 10.43 9.71
CA SER A 7 2.72 10.33 11.06
C SER A 7 3.58 11.02 12.14
N GLN A 8 4.91 11.01 11.99
CA GLN A 8 5.82 11.73 12.91
C GLN A 8 5.79 13.25 12.68
N LEU A 9 5.61 13.68 11.41
CA LEU A 9 5.63 15.09 11.04
C LEU A 9 4.30 15.81 11.26
N LEU A 10 3.21 15.08 11.53
CA LEU A 10 1.92 15.64 11.92
C LEU A 10 1.89 16.08 13.38
N ASP A 11 2.91 15.72 14.17
CA ASP A 11 3.12 16.17 15.54
C ASP A 11 4.01 17.44 15.52
N THR A 12 3.73 18.37 16.44
CA THR A 12 4.49 19.61 16.60
C THR A 12 5.86 19.44 17.25
N ALA A 13 6.18 18.26 17.77
CA ALA A 13 7.43 17.98 18.48
C ALA A 13 8.71 18.23 17.65
N LEU A 14 8.61 18.20 16.32
CA LEU A 14 9.73 18.42 15.39
C LEU A 14 9.69 19.80 14.72
N VAL A 15 8.81 20.70 15.12
CA VAL A 15 8.73 22.07 14.57
C VAL A 15 10.05 22.79 14.77
N GLY A 16 10.49 23.48 13.71
CA GLY A 16 11.79 24.17 13.65
C GLY A 16 12.97 23.28 13.21
N GLN A 17 12.77 21.97 13.03
CA GLN A 17 13.84 21.06 12.59
C GLN A 17 13.79 20.86 11.07
N GLU A 18 14.98 20.60 10.51
CA GLU A 18 15.09 20.12 9.14
C GLU A 18 14.66 18.65 9.08
N VAL A 19 13.76 18.35 8.13
CA VAL A 19 13.17 17.05 7.96
C VAL A 19 13.31 16.58 6.51
N THR A 20 13.44 15.26 6.33
CA THR A 20 13.35 14.60 5.02
C THR A 20 12.11 13.74 5.02
N VAL A 21 11.26 13.91 4.02
CA VAL A 21 10.04 13.12 3.83
C VAL A 21 9.93 12.61 2.40
N CYS A 22 9.41 11.40 2.24
CA CYS A 22 9.04 10.82 0.94
C CYS A 22 7.57 10.45 0.96
N GLY A 23 6.90 10.59 -0.17
CA GLY A 23 5.48 10.23 -0.29
C GLY A 23 4.99 10.31 -1.72
N TRP A 24 3.74 9.91 -1.89
CA TRP A 24 3.04 10.04 -3.17
C TRP A 24 2.18 11.30 -3.16
N VAL A 25 2.26 12.05 -4.26
CA VAL A 25 1.44 13.24 -4.48
C VAL A 25 -0.04 12.88 -4.46
N ARG A 26 -0.78 13.61 -3.63
CA ARG A 26 -2.25 13.55 -3.57
C ARG A 26 -2.87 14.69 -4.37
N THR A 27 -2.42 15.90 -4.13
CA THR A 27 -2.83 17.10 -4.86
C THR A 27 -1.67 18.08 -4.95
N PHE A 28 -1.62 18.83 -6.03
CA PHE A 28 -0.77 20.01 -6.16
C PHE A 28 -1.63 21.19 -6.57
N ARG A 29 -1.62 22.27 -5.79
CA ARG A 29 -2.52 23.42 -5.97
C ARG A 29 -1.73 24.71 -5.99
N ASN A 30 -2.13 25.61 -6.88
CA ASN A 30 -1.57 26.96 -7.03
C ASN A 30 -0.04 26.95 -7.25
N ASP A 31 0.51 25.86 -7.78
CA ASP A 31 1.95 25.62 -7.96
C ASP A 31 2.80 25.85 -6.70
N GLN A 32 2.17 25.74 -5.53
CA GLN A 32 2.80 26.01 -4.24
C GLN A 32 2.46 24.94 -3.18
N PHE A 33 1.20 24.51 -3.11
CA PHE A 33 0.73 23.62 -2.04
C PHE A 33 0.67 22.17 -2.51
N LEU A 34 1.71 21.42 -2.17
CA LEU A 34 1.84 20.01 -2.52
C LEU A 34 1.41 19.14 -1.34
N SER A 35 0.33 18.39 -1.49
CA SER A 35 -0.15 17.43 -0.48
C SER A 35 0.37 16.04 -0.80
N ILE A 36 1.04 15.39 0.15
CA ILE A 36 1.60 14.04 0.00
C ILE A 36 1.11 13.09 1.08
N ASN A 37 1.18 11.79 0.79
CA ASN A 37 0.92 10.71 1.75
C ASN A 37 1.92 9.57 1.55
N ASP A 38 2.45 9.01 2.64
CA ASP A 38 3.39 7.89 2.64
C ASP A 38 2.77 6.58 3.15
N GLY A 39 1.47 6.60 3.46
CA GLY A 39 0.75 5.48 4.06
C GLY A 39 0.91 5.36 5.58
N SER A 40 1.75 6.13 6.24
CA SER A 40 1.93 6.08 7.71
C SER A 40 0.78 6.72 8.49
N SER A 41 -0.04 7.56 7.83
CA SER A 41 -1.21 8.21 8.40
C SER A 41 -2.39 8.23 7.41
N LEU A 42 -3.62 8.42 7.91
CA LEU A 42 -4.77 8.74 7.07
C LEU A 42 -4.74 10.21 6.61
N ALA A 43 -4.14 11.08 7.42
CA ALA A 43 -3.94 12.49 7.07
C ALA A 43 -2.76 12.63 6.10
N ASN A 44 -2.84 13.65 5.26
CA ASN A 44 -1.76 14.03 4.37
C ASN A 44 -0.88 15.10 5.05
N LEU A 45 0.35 15.21 4.60
CA LEU A 45 1.25 16.30 4.95
C LEU A 45 1.26 17.32 3.81
N GLN A 46 1.18 18.60 4.13
CA GLN A 46 1.37 19.68 3.17
C GLN A 46 2.83 20.07 3.09
N LEU A 47 3.32 20.17 1.88
CA LEU A 47 4.61 20.77 1.55
C LEU A 47 4.35 22.12 0.88
N VAL A 48 5.04 23.15 1.33
CA VAL A 48 4.98 24.49 0.75
C VAL A 48 6.20 24.66 -0.16
N VAL A 49 5.96 24.64 -1.47
CA VAL A 49 7.00 24.73 -2.50
C VAL A 49 7.22 26.18 -2.87
N ASN A 50 8.47 26.61 -2.94
CA ASN A 50 8.81 27.93 -3.46
C ASN A 50 8.72 27.90 -4.99
N ARG A 51 7.64 28.46 -5.54
CA ARG A 51 7.37 28.51 -6.97
C ARG A 51 8.46 29.22 -7.77
N GLU A 52 8.93 30.37 -7.26
CA GLU A 52 9.92 31.20 -7.98
C GLU A 52 11.32 30.57 -8.01
N GLY A 53 11.63 29.72 -7.02
CA GLY A 53 12.89 29.01 -6.91
C GLY A 53 12.88 27.59 -7.49
N THR A 54 11.75 27.11 -8.03
CA THR A 54 11.62 25.73 -8.50
C THR A 54 11.45 25.71 -10.03
N ASP A 55 12.19 24.79 -10.68
CA ASP A 55 12.11 24.59 -12.13
C ASP A 55 10.68 24.23 -12.57
N GLU A 56 10.17 24.94 -13.58
CA GLU A 56 8.85 24.72 -14.16
C GLU A 56 8.69 23.26 -14.70
N ALA A 57 9.75 22.67 -15.22
CA ALA A 57 9.73 21.28 -15.67
C ALA A 57 9.52 20.31 -14.50
N LEU A 58 10.07 20.59 -13.32
CA LEU A 58 9.83 19.81 -12.10
C LEU A 58 8.39 19.99 -11.61
N LEU A 59 7.87 21.23 -11.59
CA LEU A 59 6.50 21.49 -11.16
C LEU A 59 5.46 20.73 -12.00
N LYS A 60 5.67 20.61 -13.32
CA LYS A 60 4.80 19.84 -14.24
C LYS A 60 4.78 18.34 -13.94
N ARG A 61 5.80 17.80 -13.29
CA ARG A 61 5.90 16.39 -12.89
C ARG A 61 5.21 16.07 -11.56
N LEU A 62 4.76 17.07 -10.79
CA LEU A 62 4.08 16.89 -9.51
C LEU A 62 2.62 16.48 -9.68
N THR A 63 2.38 15.48 -10.51
CA THR A 63 1.06 14.93 -10.81
C THR A 63 0.56 13.99 -9.71
N THR A 64 -0.75 13.78 -9.61
CA THR A 64 -1.34 12.84 -8.65
C THR A 64 -0.76 11.43 -8.84
N GLY A 65 -0.18 10.89 -7.78
CA GLY A 65 0.46 9.58 -7.80
C GLY A 65 1.97 9.59 -7.99
N ALA A 66 2.57 10.70 -8.44
CA ALA A 66 4.02 10.84 -8.52
C ALA A 66 4.67 10.60 -7.15
N ALA A 67 5.83 9.96 -7.15
CA ALA A 67 6.61 9.74 -5.94
C ALA A 67 7.62 10.86 -5.77
N VAL A 68 7.65 11.49 -4.61
CA VAL A 68 8.51 12.64 -4.33
C VAL A 68 9.31 12.45 -3.05
N ARG A 69 10.48 13.08 -3.02
CA ARG A 69 11.29 13.32 -1.83
C ARG A 69 11.38 14.83 -1.62
N ALA A 70 11.16 15.27 -0.40
CA ALA A 70 11.35 16.64 0.00
C ALA A 70 12.25 16.76 1.22
N VAL A 71 13.08 17.79 1.24
CA VAL A 71 13.84 18.24 2.41
C VAL A 71 13.42 19.67 2.69
N GLY A 72 13.21 20.00 3.96
CA GLY A 72 12.79 21.33 4.35
C GLY A 72 12.61 21.47 5.86
N THR A 73 12.12 22.60 6.29
CA THR A 73 11.87 22.89 7.70
C THR A 73 10.42 22.58 8.04
N LEU A 74 10.19 21.81 9.11
CA LEU A 74 8.85 21.61 9.65
C LEU A 74 8.42 22.86 10.40
N VAL A 75 7.28 23.41 10.05
CA VAL A 75 6.71 24.63 10.66
C VAL A 75 5.26 24.39 11.12
N GLU A 76 4.78 25.22 12.03
CA GLU A 76 3.36 25.28 12.34
C GLU A 76 2.58 25.77 11.11
N SER A 77 1.51 25.05 10.76
CA SER A 77 0.72 25.42 9.60
C SER A 77 -0.12 26.68 9.86
N GLN A 78 -0.10 27.61 8.92
CA GLN A 78 -0.99 28.78 8.90
C GLN A 78 -2.40 28.41 8.41
N GLY A 79 -2.57 27.22 7.83
CA GLY A 79 -3.82 26.75 7.25
C GLY A 79 -4.75 26.11 8.28
N LYS A 80 -6.06 26.17 8.01
CA LYS A 80 -7.05 25.45 8.82
C LYS A 80 -7.04 23.96 8.47
N GLY A 81 -7.06 23.09 9.50
CA GLY A 81 -7.25 21.64 9.35
C GLY A 81 -5.98 20.81 9.34
N GLN A 82 -4.81 21.40 9.55
CA GLN A 82 -3.54 20.71 9.77
C GLN A 82 -2.71 21.47 10.82
N ALA A 83 -1.93 20.75 11.62
CA ALA A 83 -1.10 21.35 12.66
C ALA A 83 0.25 21.83 12.13
N THR A 84 0.80 21.09 11.19
CA THR A 84 2.16 21.28 10.67
C THR A 84 2.20 21.25 9.15
N GLU A 85 3.22 21.86 8.57
CA GLU A 85 3.57 21.80 7.16
C GLU A 85 5.09 21.88 6.99
N VAL A 86 5.62 21.52 5.82
CA VAL A 86 7.05 21.61 5.53
C VAL A 86 7.31 22.72 4.53
N GLU A 87 8.10 23.71 4.92
CA GLU A 87 8.68 24.66 3.99
C GLU A 87 9.84 24.00 3.24
N VAL A 88 9.63 23.74 1.95
CA VAL A 88 10.52 22.93 1.13
C VAL A 88 11.76 23.72 0.69
N VAL A 89 12.93 23.15 0.92
CA VAL A 89 14.23 23.64 0.43
C VAL A 89 14.69 22.82 -0.79
N GLU A 90 14.54 21.49 -0.73
CA GLU A 90 14.86 20.59 -1.86
C GLU A 90 13.65 19.74 -2.20
N LEU A 91 13.35 19.58 -3.49
CA LEU A 91 12.30 18.74 -4.00
C LEU A 91 12.79 17.90 -5.17
N GLU A 92 12.56 16.60 -5.10
CA GLU A 92 12.95 15.63 -6.12
C GLU A 92 11.76 14.75 -6.48
N VAL A 93 11.53 14.52 -7.78
CA VAL A 93 10.59 13.52 -8.27
C VAL A 93 11.32 12.20 -8.47
N LEU A 94 11.04 11.23 -7.60
CA LEU A 94 11.63 9.88 -7.62
C LEU A 94 10.97 8.97 -8.66
N GLY A 95 9.71 9.24 -8.99
CA GLY A 95 8.97 8.47 -9.99
C GLY A 95 7.76 9.26 -10.49
N ASP A 96 7.63 9.31 -11.78
CA ASP A 96 6.53 10.00 -12.46
C ASP A 96 5.24 9.18 -12.39
N ALA A 97 4.10 9.87 -12.48
CA ALA A 97 2.79 9.28 -12.69
C ALA A 97 2.08 10.05 -13.82
N ASP A 98 1.94 9.41 -14.96
CA ASP A 98 1.23 9.99 -16.09
C ASP A 98 -0.26 10.15 -15.71
N PRO A 99 -0.82 11.38 -15.71
CA PRO A 99 -2.20 11.62 -15.32
C PRO A 99 -3.23 10.93 -16.20
N ASP A 100 -2.90 10.60 -17.46
CA ASP A 100 -3.80 9.92 -18.37
C ASP A 100 -3.82 8.39 -18.13
N VAL A 101 -2.78 7.85 -17.53
CA VAL A 101 -2.61 6.41 -17.27
C VAL A 101 -2.86 6.05 -15.80
N TYR A 102 -2.44 6.91 -14.85
CA TYR A 102 -2.56 6.64 -13.43
C TYR A 102 -4.03 6.60 -12.98
N PRO A 103 -4.56 5.46 -12.51
CA PRO A 103 -6.01 5.26 -12.37
C PRO A 103 -6.62 5.89 -11.12
N ILE A 104 -5.82 6.14 -10.06
CA ILE A 104 -6.31 6.63 -8.76
C ILE A 104 -6.22 8.16 -8.72
N GLN A 105 -7.09 8.81 -9.46
CA GLN A 105 -7.20 10.27 -9.48
C GLN A 105 -8.00 10.80 -8.28
N MET A 106 -7.95 12.12 -8.02
CA MET A 106 -8.68 12.80 -6.93
C MET A 106 -10.18 12.93 -7.24
N LYS A 107 -10.85 11.78 -7.28
CA LYS A 107 -12.31 11.64 -7.45
C LYS A 107 -12.82 10.46 -6.64
N ARG A 108 -14.13 10.38 -6.46
CA ARG A 108 -14.76 9.20 -5.86
C ARG A 108 -14.66 8.03 -6.83
N HIS A 109 -14.17 6.88 -6.32
CA HIS A 109 -14.10 5.61 -7.04
C HIS A 109 -15.12 4.62 -6.47
N THR A 110 -15.70 3.77 -7.33
CA THR A 110 -16.57 2.68 -6.87
C THR A 110 -15.70 1.55 -6.26
N MET A 111 -16.34 0.73 -5.44
CA MET A 111 -15.63 -0.41 -4.81
C MET A 111 -15.23 -1.47 -5.84
N GLU A 112 -16.03 -1.66 -6.89
CA GLU A 112 -15.74 -2.54 -8.02
C GLU A 112 -14.48 -2.11 -8.74
N PHE A 113 -14.40 -0.84 -9.13
CA PHE A 113 -13.19 -0.27 -9.74
C PHE A 113 -11.94 -0.44 -8.86
N LEU A 114 -12.08 -0.22 -7.55
CA LEU A 114 -10.96 -0.37 -6.62
C LEU A 114 -10.54 -1.84 -6.41
N ARG A 115 -11.44 -2.81 -6.64
CA ARG A 115 -11.08 -4.24 -6.66
C ARG A 115 -10.31 -4.60 -7.93
N GLU A 116 -10.69 -4.05 -9.09
CA GLU A 116 -9.93 -4.22 -10.34
C GLU A 116 -8.52 -3.61 -10.24
N LYS A 117 -8.39 -2.47 -9.56
CA LYS A 117 -7.10 -1.79 -9.31
C LYS A 117 -6.50 -2.20 -7.95
N ALA A 118 -6.55 -3.49 -7.63
CA ALA A 118 -6.23 -4.05 -6.33
C ALA A 118 -4.85 -3.62 -5.77
N HIS A 119 -3.83 -3.53 -6.62
CA HIS A 119 -2.47 -3.13 -6.26
C HIS A 119 -2.31 -1.64 -5.91
N LEU A 120 -3.28 -0.79 -6.28
CA LEU A 120 -3.25 0.65 -5.99
C LEU A 120 -4.34 1.11 -5.01
N ARG A 121 -5.35 0.28 -4.72
CA ARG A 121 -6.51 0.67 -3.92
C ARG A 121 -6.17 1.17 -2.51
N PHE A 122 -5.10 0.65 -1.91
CA PHE A 122 -4.66 1.09 -0.57
C PHE A 122 -4.16 2.53 -0.53
N ARG A 123 -3.90 3.16 -1.69
CA ARG A 123 -3.59 4.60 -1.79
C ARG A 123 -4.84 5.48 -1.66
N THR A 124 -6.04 4.91 -1.67
CA THR A 124 -7.28 5.63 -1.36
C THR A 124 -7.48 5.71 0.15
N SER A 125 -8.11 6.79 0.64
CA SER A 125 -8.40 6.95 2.07
C SER A 125 -9.25 5.80 2.64
N THR A 126 -10.25 5.32 1.88
CA THR A 126 -11.11 4.21 2.28
C THR A 126 -10.31 2.93 2.50
N PHE A 127 -9.51 2.48 1.52
CA PHE A 127 -8.76 1.24 1.69
C PHE A 127 -7.55 1.39 2.60
N ASN A 128 -6.95 2.57 2.71
CA ASN A 128 -5.95 2.83 3.73
C ASN A 128 -6.56 2.61 5.15
N ALA A 129 -7.75 3.15 5.42
CA ALA A 129 -8.45 2.94 6.68
C ALA A 129 -8.81 1.46 6.91
N VAL A 130 -9.37 0.77 5.90
CA VAL A 130 -9.72 -0.65 5.97
C VAL A 130 -8.50 -1.52 6.28
N PHE A 131 -7.38 -1.33 5.59
CA PHE A 131 -6.19 -2.15 5.83
C PHE A 131 -5.53 -1.86 7.18
N ARG A 132 -5.58 -0.63 7.68
CA ARG A 132 -5.12 -0.30 9.04
C ARG A 132 -5.98 -0.99 10.10
N LEU A 133 -7.30 -0.90 9.95
CA LEU A 133 -8.22 -1.58 10.85
C LEU A 133 -8.02 -3.10 10.83
N ARG A 134 -7.91 -3.69 9.63
CA ARG A 134 -7.66 -5.12 9.46
C ARG A 134 -6.35 -5.56 10.11
N HIS A 135 -5.26 -4.80 9.93
CA HIS A 135 -3.98 -5.06 10.57
C HIS A 135 -4.11 -5.03 12.09
N GLY A 136 -4.72 -3.97 12.66
CA GLY A 136 -4.90 -3.86 14.11
C GLY A 136 -5.75 -4.97 14.69
N LEU A 137 -6.85 -5.36 14.04
CA LEU A 137 -7.70 -6.46 14.47
C LEU A 137 -6.97 -7.81 14.42
N GLN A 138 -6.21 -8.09 13.36
CA GLN A 138 -5.44 -9.32 13.26
C GLN A 138 -4.41 -9.41 14.40
N TYR A 139 -3.70 -8.34 14.69
CA TYR A 139 -2.74 -8.28 15.78
C TYR A 139 -3.43 -8.49 17.15
N ALA A 140 -4.55 -7.79 17.39
CA ALA A 140 -5.29 -7.91 18.63
C ALA A 140 -5.83 -9.33 18.89
N ILE A 141 -6.26 -10.05 17.83
CA ILE A 141 -6.70 -11.45 17.95
C ILE A 141 -5.52 -12.35 18.36
N HIS A 142 -4.36 -12.18 17.72
CA HIS A 142 -3.18 -12.96 18.07
C HIS A 142 -2.71 -12.66 19.50
N GLU A 143 -2.68 -11.40 19.91
CA GLU A 143 -2.32 -10.98 21.25
C GLU A 143 -3.26 -11.57 22.31
N TYR A 144 -4.57 -11.55 22.05
CA TYR A 144 -5.57 -12.14 22.96
C TYR A 144 -5.33 -13.63 23.18
N PHE A 145 -5.11 -14.41 22.13
CA PHE A 145 -4.87 -15.84 22.25
C PHE A 145 -3.50 -16.14 22.86
N ASP A 146 -2.47 -15.37 22.55
CA ASP A 146 -1.15 -15.50 23.17
C ASP A 146 -1.21 -15.28 24.69
N GLN A 147 -1.88 -14.20 25.13
CA GLN A 147 -2.10 -13.92 26.56
C GLN A 147 -2.93 -14.99 27.27
N ALA A 148 -3.79 -15.70 26.54
CA ALA A 148 -4.57 -16.82 27.06
C ALA A 148 -3.79 -18.17 27.08
N GLY A 149 -2.51 -18.16 26.68
CA GLY A 149 -1.64 -19.34 26.71
C GLY A 149 -1.72 -20.23 25.45
N PHE A 150 -2.34 -19.75 24.38
CA PHE A 150 -2.39 -20.48 23.11
C PHE A 150 -1.15 -20.17 22.25
N HIS A 151 -0.68 -21.16 21.51
CA HIS A 151 0.39 -20.98 20.54
C HIS A 151 -0.16 -20.90 19.13
N MET A 152 0.30 -19.92 18.36
CA MET A 152 -0.02 -19.83 16.95
C MET A 152 0.81 -20.85 16.17
N LEU A 153 0.14 -21.73 15.45
CA LEU A 153 0.77 -22.71 14.54
C LEU A 153 0.35 -22.41 13.10
N HIS A 154 1.33 -22.30 12.22
CA HIS A 154 1.10 -22.28 10.78
C HIS A 154 0.89 -23.70 10.27
N THR A 155 -0.37 -24.07 10.07
CA THR A 155 -0.71 -25.34 9.42
C THR A 155 -0.60 -25.17 7.89
N PRO A 156 -0.25 -26.26 7.14
CA PRO A 156 -0.27 -26.21 5.69
C PRO A 156 -1.65 -25.86 5.15
N ILE A 157 -1.69 -24.97 4.14
CA ILE A 157 -2.93 -24.65 3.41
C ILE A 157 -3.22 -25.74 2.39
N ILE A 158 -2.16 -26.27 1.73
CA ILE A 158 -2.26 -27.38 0.78
C ILE A 158 -2.18 -28.67 1.58
N THR A 159 -3.20 -29.51 1.47
CA THR A 159 -3.34 -30.74 2.23
C THR A 159 -3.91 -31.88 1.37
N GLY A 160 -3.57 -33.11 1.67
CA GLY A 160 -4.18 -34.29 1.05
C GLY A 160 -5.36 -34.86 1.86
N SER A 161 -5.83 -34.15 2.90
CA SER A 161 -6.86 -34.63 3.80
C SER A 161 -7.90 -33.55 4.06
N ASP A 162 -9.16 -33.86 3.81
CA ASP A 162 -10.31 -33.12 4.31
C ASP A 162 -10.62 -33.62 5.74
N ALA A 163 -10.44 -32.73 6.73
CA ALA A 163 -10.61 -33.09 8.13
C ALA A 163 -12.08 -33.36 8.55
N GLU A 164 -13.03 -32.69 7.90
CA GLU A 164 -14.45 -32.75 8.29
C GLU A 164 -15.36 -33.40 7.23
N GLY A 165 -14.88 -33.61 6.00
CA GLY A 165 -15.65 -34.18 4.90
C GLY A 165 -16.83 -33.32 4.44
N ALA A 166 -16.86 -32.07 4.85
CA ALA A 166 -18.03 -31.17 4.68
C ALA A 166 -17.82 -30.09 3.61
N GLY A 167 -16.64 -29.97 3.02
CA GLY A 167 -16.28 -28.92 2.08
C GLY A 167 -15.91 -29.43 0.69
N GLU A 168 -16.12 -28.58 -0.30
CA GLU A 168 -15.53 -28.75 -1.62
C GLU A 168 -14.10 -28.22 -1.57
N MET A 169 -13.09 -29.08 -1.78
CA MET A 169 -11.69 -28.70 -1.84
C MET A 169 -11.27 -28.37 -3.26
N PHE A 170 -10.46 -27.32 -3.41
CA PHE A 170 -9.81 -27.05 -4.69
C PHE A 170 -8.64 -28.01 -4.90
N GLN A 171 -8.51 -28.54 -6.10
CA GLN A 171 -7.33 -29.32 -6.44
C GLN A 171 -6.16 -28.40 -6.79
N VAL A 172 -4.99 -28.67 -6.20
CA VAL A 172 -3.72 -28.00 -6.51
C VAL A 172 -2.88 -28.97 -7.34
N THR A 173 -2.52 -28.57 -8.56
CA THR A 173 -1.77 -29.43 -9.49
C THR A 173 -0.85 -28.60 -10.37
N THR A 174 0.28 -29.16 -10.79
CA THR A 174 1.17 -28.66 -11.84
C THR A 174 1.01 -29.42 -13.16
N LEU A 175 0.05 -30.36 -13.24
CA LEU A 175 -0.24 -31.07 -14.48
C LEU A 175 -0.77 -30.09 -15.54
N ASP A 176 -0.38 -30.34 -16.79
CA ASP A 176 -0.97 -29.66 -17.93
C ASP A 176 -2.42 -30.15 -18.11
N LEU A 177 -3.38 -29.28 -17.80
CA LEU A 177 -4.82 -29.60 -17.88
C LEU A 177 -5.32 -29.75 -19.33
N GLU A 178 -4.59 -29.29 -20.34
CA GLU A 178 -4.93 -29.50 -21.75
C GLU A 178 -4.41 -30.84 -22.27
N ASN A 179 -3.30 -31.38 -21.68
CA ASN A 179 -2.67 -32.64 -22.04
C ASN A 179 -2.36 -33.45 -20.77
N VAL A 180 -3.41 -33.84 -20.06
CA VAL A 180 -3.28 -34.55 -18.78
C VAL A 180 -2.55 -35.91 -19.00
N PRO A 181 -1.39 -36.13 -18.36
CA PRO A 181 -0.69 -37.43 -18.40
C PRO A 181 -1.57 -38.54 -17.86
N LYS A 182 -1.51 -39.74 -18.50
CA LYS A 182 -2.33 -40.88 -18.13
C LYS A 182 -1.47 -42.09 -17.81
N THR A 183 -1.91 -42.85 -16.82
CA THR A 183 -1.38 -44.16 -16.51
C THR A 183 -1.74 -45.17 -17.59
N GLU A 184 -1.11 -46.37 -17.61
CA GLU A 184 -1.43 -47.47 -18.52
C GLU A 184 -2.91 -47.90 -18.40
N GLU A 185 -3.53 -47.70 -17.22
CA GLU A 185 -4.92 -48.04 -16.94
C GLU A 185 -5.90 -46.91 -17.35
N GLY A 186 -5.39 -45.80 -17.89
CA GLY A 186 -6.17 -44.66 -18.40
C GLY A 186 -6.58 -43.61 -17.35
N GLY A 187 -6.16 -43.78 -16.09
CA GLY A 187 -6.31 -42.75 -15.03
C GLY A 187 -5.33 -41.60 -15.18
N VAL A 188 -5.50 -40.57 -14.37
CA VAL A 188 -4.54 -39.44 -14.31
C VAL A 188 -3.25 -39.93 -13.66
N ASP A 189 -2.11 -39.66 -14.33
CA ASP A 189 -0.80 -39.96 -13.77
C ASP A 189 -0.33 -38.81 -12.86
N HIS A 190 -0.55 -39.00 -11.56
CA HIS A 190 -0.14 -38.02 -10.55
C HIS A 190 1.34 -38.15 -10.15
N GLU A 191 2.07 -39.17 -10.60
CA GLU A 191 3.50 -39.29 -10.28
C GLU A 191 4.33 -38.18 -10.92
N VAL A 192 3.85 -37.63 -12.04
CA VAL A 192 4.48 -36.48 -12.72
C VAL A 192 4.02 -35.11 -12.17
N ASP A 193 3.08 -35.10 -11.23
CA ASP A 193 2.68 -33.86 -10.54
C ASP A 193 3.69 -33.50 -9.46
N PHE A 194 3.72 -32.19 -9.06
CA PHE A 194 4.65 -31.68 -8.04
C PHE A 194 4.60 -32.48 -6.72
N PHE A 195 3.41 -32.87 -6.27
CA PHE A 195 3.24 -33.62 -5.02
C PHE A 195 3.30 -35.15 -5.21
N GLY A 196 3.40 -35.65 -6.42
CA GLY A 196 3.41 -37.08 -6.72
C GLY A 196 2.12 -37.83 -6.31
N LYS A 197 1.05 -37.10 -6.01
CA LYS A 197 -0.26 -37.60 -5.60
C LYS A 197 -1.32 -36.51 -5.74
N PRO A 198 -2.63 -36.84 -5.76
CA PRO A 198 -3.69 -35.84 -5.68
C PRO A 198 -3.53 -34.98 -4.42
N SER A 199 -3.57 -33.64 -4.58
CA SER A 199 -3.43 -32.66 -3.50
C SER A 199 -4.49 -31.56 -3.61
N ASN A 200 -5.01 -31.11 -2.48
CA ASN A 200 -6.06 -30.11 -2.36
C ASN A 200 -5.58 -28.93 -1.53
#